data_1c58adeeb8e088bffa95c4ad2f76a924
#
_entry.id   1c58adeeb8e088bffa95c4ad2f76a924
#
_cell.length_a   1.000
_cell.length_b   1.000
_cell.length_c   1.000
_cell.angle_alpha   90.00
_cell.angle_beta   90.00
_cell.angle_gamma   90.00
#
_symmetry.space_group_name_H-M   'P 1'
#
loop_
_entity.id
_entity.type
_entity.pdbx_description
1 polymer ?
#
loop_
_entity_poly.entity_id
_entity_poly.type
_entity_poly.pdbx_seq_one_letter_code
_entity_poly.pdbx_strand_id
1 'polypeptide(L)'
;MENKVKIGKVYRHFKGNYYLVENVALDSETKERMVVYKPIYDRTDSKIRVRCEKMFLEEIDSSRPDNITGQKYRFELAKDIEKDYIQNK
;
A
#
# COMPACT_ATOMS: atom_id res chain seq x y z
N MET A 1 -12.81 -3.52 15.03
CA MET A 1 -11.36 -3.68 15.04
C MET A 1 -10.72 -2.77 14.01
N GLU A 2 -9.72 -2.01 14.42
CA GLU A 2 -9.08 -1.08 13.51
C GLU A 2 -8.12 -1.79 12.57
N ASN A 3 -8.20 -1.41 11.31
CA ASN A 3 -7.22 -1.82 10.32
C ASN A 3 -6.02 -0.89 10.42
N LYS A 4 -4.85 -1.48 10.56
CA LYS A 4 -3.61 -0.71 10.56
C LYS A 4 -2.65 -1.30 9.54
N VAL A 5 -1.95 -0.43 8.85
CA VAL A 5 -0.97 -0.86 7.86
C VAL A 5 0.21 -1.53 8.57
N LYS A 6 0.80 -2.52 7.90
CA LYS A 6 1.95 -3.24 8.44
C LYS A 6 3.22 -2.77 7.79
N ILE A 7 4.12 -2.24 8.60
CA ILE A 7 5.41 -1.73 8.13
C ILE A 7 6.27 -2.90 7.65
N GLY A 8 6.97 -2.68 6.55
CA GLY A 8 7.86 -3.68 5.98
C GLY A 8 7.18 -4.71 5.10
N LYS A 9 5.90 -4.53 4.83
CA LYS A 9 5.13 -5.48 4.03
C LYS A 9 4.77 -4.89 2.69
N VAL A 10 4.54 -5.79 1.73
CA VAL A 10 4.17 -5.41 0.37
C VAL A 10 2.65 -5.39 0.25
N TYR A 11 2.15 -4.33 -0.35
CA TYR A 11 0.72 -4.16 -0.62
C TYR A 11 0.48 -4.04 -2.11
N ARG A 12 -0.68 -4.51 -2.55
CA ARG A 12 -1.08 -4.40 -3.95
C ARG A 12 -2.16 -3.34 -4.08
N HIS A 13 -1.94 -2.41 -4.99
CA HIS A 13 -2.93 -1.39 -5.34
C HIS A 13 -3.99 -2.01 -6.25
N PHE A 14 -5.23 -1.52 -6.15
CA PHE A 14 -6.32 -2.09 -6.94
C PHE A 14 -6.11 -1.94 -8.46
N LYS A 15 -5.21 -1.07 -8.88
CA LYS A 15 -4.84 -0.95 -10.29
C LYS A 15 -3.75 -1.94 -10.69
N GLY A 16 -3.31 -2.79 -9.78
CA GLY A 16 -2.44 -3.93 -10.07
C GLY A 16 -1.00 -3.84 -9.61
N ASN A 17 -0.51 -2.66 -9.28
CA ASN A 17 0.89 -2.48 -8.96
C ASN A 17 1.19 -2.76 -7.49
N TYR A 18 2.44 -3.09 -7.20
CA TYR A 18 2.89 -3.48 -5.87
C TYR A 18 3.74 -2.39 -5.25
N TYR A 19 3.59 -2.22 -3.94
CA TYR A 19 4.29 -1.19 -3.18
C TYR A 19 4.78 -1.74 -1.85
N LEU A 20 5.92 -1.25 -1.40
CA LEU A 20 6.47 -1.62 -0.09
C LEU A 20 6.16 -0.50 0.90
N VAL A 21 5.55 -0.86 2.02
CA VAL A 21 5.32 0.10 3.10
C VAL A 21 6.61 0.23 3.91
N GLU A 22 7.21 1.41 3.86
CA GLU A 22 8.49 1.65 4.51
C GLU A 22 8.35 2.08 5.95
N ASN A 23 7.31 2.84 6.24
CA ASN A 23 7.13 3.39 7.58
C ASN A 23 5.76 3.99 7.73
N VAL A 24 5.46 4.39 8.94
CA VAL A 24 4.28 5.18 9.25
C VAL A 24 4.75 6.41 10.02
N ALA A 25 4.34 7.58 9.55
CA ALA A 25 4.69 8.84 10.17
C ALA A 25 3.43 9.53 10.66
N LEU A 26 3.60 10.56 11.46
CA LEU A 26 2.48 11.39 11.89
C LEU A 26 2.55 12.72 11.18
N ASP A 27 1.42 13.18 10.68
CA ASP A 27 1.32 14.55 10.20
C ASP A 27 1.49 15.48 11.41
N SER A 28 2.43 16.40 11.31
CA SER A 28 2.77 17.23 12.49
C SER A 28 1.64 18.16 12.90
N GLU A 29 0.75 18.48 11.97
CA GLU A 29 -0.37 19.38 12.26
C GLU A 29 -1.64 18.65 12.65
N THR A 30 -2.03 17.66 11.83
CA THR A 30 -3.29 16.96 12.05
C THR A 30 -3.15 15.75 12.96
N LYS A 31 -1.93 15.27 13.16
CA LYS A 31 -1.64 14.05 13.92
C LYS A 31 -2.21 12.79 13.25
N GLU A 32 -2.57 12.87 11.98
CA GLU A 32 -3.01 11.71 11.23
C GLU A 32 -1.83 10.78 10.95
N ARG A 33 -2.13 9.49 10.94
CA ARG A 33 -1.13 8.49 10.57
C ARG A 33 -0.97 8.51 9.06
N MET A 34 0.27 8.66 8.59
CA MET A 34 0.62 8.74 7.18
C MET A 34 1.45 7.53 6.80
N VAL A 35 1.03 6.83 5.76
CA VAL A 35 1.77 5.67 5.26
C VAL A 35 2.86 6.16 4.32
N VAL A 36 4.09 5.77 4.60
CA VAL A 36 5.25 6.07 3.75
C VAL A 36 5.55 4.82 2.94
N TYR A 37 5.43 4.90 1.62
CA TYR A 37 5.55 3.72 0.77
C TYR A 37 6.22 4.06 -0.55
N LYS A 38 6.68 3.03 -1.25
CA LYS A 38 7.33 3.21 -2.54
C LYS A 38 6.98 2.08 -3.47
N PRO A 39 6.99 2.33 -4.79
CA PRO A 39 6.75 1.26 -5.76
C PRO A 39 7.92 0.29 -5.79
N ILE A 40 7.63 -0.98 -5.99
CA ILE A 40 8.67 -1.99 -6.17
C ILE A 40 8.60 -2.63 -7.54
N TYR A 41 7.64 -2.20 -8.36
CA TYR A 41 7.43 -2.74 -9.71
C TYR A 41 8.27 -2.00 -10.76
N ASP A 42 8.73 -0.81 -10.46
CA ASP A 42 9.45 0.03 -11.41
C ASP A 42 10.77 0.47 -10.80
N ARG A 43 11.86 -0.07 -11.33
CA ARG A 43 13.19 0.22 -10.81
C ARG A 43 13.66 1.63 -11.12
N THR A 44 13.04 2.27 -12.11
CA THR A 44 13.40 3.64 -12.47
C THR A 44 12.67 4.68 -11.63
N ASP A 45 11.57 4.27 -10.96
CA ASP A 45 10.80 5.15 -10.10
C ASP A 45 10.91 4.65 -8.66
N SER A 46 11.84 5.24 -7.92
CA SER A 46 12.03 4.87 -6.52
C SER A 46 11.53 5.94 -5.56
N LYS A 47 10.71 6.86 -6.09
CA LYS A 47 10.24 7.97 -5.26
C LYS A 47 9.30 7.49 -4.17
N ILE A 48 9.60 7.91 -2.95
CA ILE A 48 8.79 7.58 -1.79
C ILE A 48 7.54 8.43 -1.81
N ARG A 49 6.42 7.81 -1.48
CA ARG A 49 5.11 8.46 -1.49
C ARG A 49 4.52 8.45 -0.10
N VAL A 50 3.58 9.35 0.14
CA VAL A 50 2.88 9.46 1.42
C VAL A 50 1.39 9.53 1.14
N ARG A 51 0.63 8.78 1.95
CA ARG A 51 -0.83 8.81 1.87
C ARG A 51 -1.37 8.57 3.28
N CYS A 52 -2.45 9.24 3.68
CA CYS A 52 -2.97 8.99 5.01
C CYS A 52 -3.49 7.55 5.10
N GLU A 53 -3.34 6.96 6.29
CA GLU A 53 -3.63 5.54 6.49
C GLU A 53 -5.09 5.22 6.17
N LYS A 54 -6.00 6.13 6.52
CA LYS A 54 -7.42 5.92 6.22
C LYS A 54 -7.67 5.74 4.73
N MET A 55 -7.04 6.58 3.91
CA MET A 55 -7.19 6.48 2.46
C MET A 55 -6.47 5.25 1.92
N PHE A 56 -5.31 4.94 2.51
CA PHE A 56 -4.53 3.78 2.08
C PHE A 56 -5.34 2.50 2.24
N LEU A 57 -6.07 2.38 3.34
CA LEU A 57 -6.82 1.19 3.69
C LEU A 57 -8.32 1.29 3.38
N GLU A 58 -8.75 2.34 2.68
CA GLU A 58 -10.19 2.56 2.47
C GLU A 58 -10.80 1.52 1.57
N GLU A 59 -12.07 1.25 1.81
CA GLU A 59 -12.85 0.40 0.94
C GLU A 59 -13.11 1.10 -0.39
N ILE A 60 -13.05 0.33 -1.47
CA ILE A 60 -13.37 0.85 -2.80
C ILE A 60 -14.42 -0.05 -3.43
N ASP A 61 -15.10 0.48 -4.45
CA ASP A 61 -16.10 -0.27 -5.18
C ASP A 61 -15.41 -1.28 -6.08
N SER A 62 -15.64 -2.57 -5.82
CA SER A 62 -15.00 -3.62 -6.59
C SER A 62 -15.48 -3.64 -8.05
N SER A 63 -16.59 -2.95 -8.36
CA SER A 63 -17.09 -2.88 -9.72
C SER A 63 -16.55 -1.69 -10.51
N ARG A 64 -15.69 -0.87 -9.91
CA ARG A 64 -15.04 0.23 -10.63
C ARG A 64 -14.32 -0.29 -11.87
N PRO A 65 -14.42 0.43 -13.01
CA PRO A 65 -13.73 -0.01 -14.22
C PRO A 65 -12.22 -0.12 -14.07
N ASP A 66 -11.61 0.72 -13.22
CA ASP A 66 -10.17 0.72 -13.03
C ASP A 66 -9.71 -0.24 -11.93
N ASN A 67 -10.63 -0.95 -11.29
CA ASN A 67 -10.30 -1.97 -10.29
C ASN A 67 -10.05 -3.29 -11.02
N ILE A 68 -8.83 -3.47 -11.50
CA ILE A 68 -8.50 -4.63 -12.32
C ILE A 68 -8.22 -5.89 -11.49
N THR A 69 -8.00 -5.74 -10.19
CA THR A 69 -7.71 -6.87 -9.31
C THR A 69 -8.95 -7.42 -8.65
N GLY A 70 -10.05 -6.67 -8.63
CA GLY A 70 -11.25 -7.05 -7.91
C GLY A 70 -11.13 -6.86 -6.40
N GLN A 71 -10.17 -6.06 -5.96
CA GLN A 71 -9.94 -5.85 -4.54
C GLN A 71 -11.08 -5.09 -3.87
N LYS A 72 -11.23 -5.34 -2.58
CA LYS A 72 -12.22 -4.65 -1.76
C LYS A 72 -11.65 -3.34 -1.20
N TYR A 73 -10.36 -3.29 -0.98
CA TYR A 73 -9.69 -2.12 -0.42
C TYR A 73 -8.69 -1.55 -1.39
N ARG A 74 -8.39 -0.25 -1.26
CA ARG A 74 -7.47 0.45 -2.16
C ARG A 74 -6.12 -0.26 -2.22
N PHE A 75 -5.59 -0.65 -1.06
CA PHE A 75 -4.38 -1.46 -0.97
C PHE A 75 -4.67 -2.68 -0.11
N GLU A 76 -4.17 -3.83 -0.53
CA GLU A 76 -4.31 -5.07 0.24
C GLU A 76 -2.97 -5.77 0.32
N LEU A 77 -2.77 -6.49 1.41
CA LEU A 77 -1.53 -7.26 1.59
C LEU A 77 -1.34 -8.22 0.43
N ALA A 78 -0.15 -8.19 -0.16
CA ALA A 78 0.22 -9.05 -1.27
C ALA A 78 1.04 -10.21 -0.74
N LYS A 79 0.39 -11.15 -0.09
CA LYS A 79 1.07 -12.22 0.64
C LYS A 79 1.97 -13.06 -0.25
N ASP A 80 1.56 -13.30 -1.48
CA ASP A 80 2.34 -14.12 -2.41
C ASP A 80 3.65 -13.45 -2.77
N ILE A 81 3.56 -12.22 -3.25
CA ILE A 81 4.71 -11.49 -3.73
C ILE A 81 5.61 -11.06 -2.57
N GLU A 82 5.02 -10.84 -1.41
CA GLU A 82 5.78 -10.47 -0.22
C GLU A 82 6.79 -11.55 0.13
N LYS A 83 6.35 -12.80 0.08
CA LYS A 83 7.22 -13.93 0.38
C LYS A 83 8.41 -13.98 -0.57
N ASP A 84 8.14 -13.84 -1.86
CA ASP A 84 9.19 -13.85 -2.87
C ASP A 84 10.13 -12.68 -2.71
N TYR A 85 9.58 -11.50 -2.45
CA TYR A 85 10.37 -10.29 -2.27
C TYR A 85 11.34 -10.43 -1.12
N ILE A 86 10.87 -10.96 0.01
CA ILE A 86 11.70 -11.15 1.20
C ILE A 86 12.79 -12.17 0.95
N GLN A 87 12.47 -13.25 0.28
CA GLN A 87 13.43 -14.32 0.00
C GLN A 87 14.54 -13.85 -0.93
N ASN A 88 14.27 -12.88 -1.77
CA ASN A 88 15.23 -12.40 -2.75
C ASN A 88 16.05 -11.21 -2.27
N LYS A 89 15.93 -10.87 -1.03
CA LYS A 89 16.72 -9.76 -0.44
C LYS A 89 18.08 -10.22 0.13
#